data_145d7ab011971c55ff6089d337b83d43
#
_entry.id   145d7ab011971c55ff6089d337b83d43
#
_cell.length_a   1.000
_cell.length_b   1.000
_cell.length_c   1.000
_cell.angle_alpha   90.00
_cell.angle_beta   90.00
_cell.angle_gamma   90.00
#
_symmetry.space_group_name_H-M   'P 1'
#
loop_
_entity.id
_entity.type
_entity.pdbx_description
1 polymer ?
#
loop_
_entity_poly.entity_id
_entity_poly.type
_entity_poly.pdbx_seq_one_letter_code
_entity_poly.pdbx_strand_id
1 'polypeptide(L)'
;MNTFAGRALTDIFARSFTVMMVVLPIIALLYYLEQRSTYWALAISALLLVPVCFIATAPIEWYDYSFMLAPALRLFHGVWVSEIYLPYDLLLSLIGLAWMKLRLDLNSFQVIAQGAYYLLLLGIFAFSRRWFLDKRLSVFLLIAVVLVRIYAGPGDAVHSFQLTPLRLDLWLILLILVYFKGSDHWSAGLFCGLLLLLHKNFGIIYSAAYIQLLLTLCALDITLLPGRAIKSISTALGTLFKRNYHNFALILLGALTHYLIFRNANESSDFNFEKLGISFTKISENSFYWYVAVMSGLAFVLLVKLRSKLSANYLAAGFCLIYLVIGNSLYFFGRSHENNIINISAILVLLFFLLLDIAQRFLRSPSDQPAKPFIQRNLAIIISLAFILTVTLWYGDSITDKAMIQARNAAQGQFIYPSAVPQQDMLNTLAEVKEITGNNPKVYFIGDNDFLLDYYGGYAPVGYYSPVYAWISKHEFDKFLQGLVEQGYYLVVDNGLTKEVLPSIRISNYRYIRGYLVAWK
;
A
#
# COMPACT_ATOMS: atom_id res chain seq x y z
N MET A 1 -14.79 15.03 -5.66
CA MET A 1 -15.14 15.86 -6.83
C MET A 1 -15.74 17.22 -6.50
N ASN A 2 -15.97 17.57 -5.23
CA ASN A 2 -16.53 18.90 -4.86
C ASN A 2 -15.51 20.04 -4.78
N THR A 3 -14.28 19.85 -5.22
CA THR A 3 -13.20 20.85 -5.05
C THR A 3 -13.17 21.94 -6.12
N PHE A 4 -13.78 21.75 -7.26
CA PHE A 4 -13.81 22.76 -8.33
C PHE A 4 -14.99 23.74 -8.27
N ALA A 5 -16.11 23.35 -7.66
CA ALA A 5 -17.37 24.05 -7.79
C ALA A 5 -17.54 25.31 -6.91
N GLY A 6 -16.53 25.71 -6.13
CA GLY A 6 -16.66 26.85 -5.21
C GLY A 6 -15.46 27.79 -5.10
N ARG A 7 -14.40 27.60 -5.91
CA ARG A 7 -13.18 28.41 -5.82
C ARG A 7 -13.02 29.37 -6.99
N ALA A 8 -12.50 30.55 -6.71
CA ALA A 8 -12.11 31.46 -7.77
C ALA A 8 -11.02 30.77 -8.62
N LEU A 9 -11.18 30.76 -9.94
CA LEU A 9 -10.18 30.23 -10.90
C LEU A 9 -8.78 30.78 -10.63
N THR A 10 -8.69 32.02 -10.16
CA THR A 10 -7.46 32.72 -9.76
C THR A 10 -6.69 31.99 -8.67
N ASP A 11 -7.38 31.43 -7.65
CA ASP A 11 -6.69 30.73 -6.54
C ASP A 11 -6.14 29.37 -7.00
N ILE A 12 -6.90 28.65 -7.83
CA ILE A 12 -6.44 27.39 -8.41
C ILE A 12 -5.18 27.60 -9.24
N PHE A 13 -5.18 28.63 -10.10
CA PHE A 13 -4.01 28.96 -10.92
C PHE A 13 -2.83 29.45 -10.09
N ALA A 14 -3.04 30.27 -9.06
CA ALA A 14 -1.97 30.76 -8.20
C ALA A 14 -1.26 29.62 -7.46
N ARG A 15 -2.01 28.68 -6.87
CA ARG A 15 -1.43 27.53 -6.15
C ARG A 15 -0.73 26.57 -7.11
N SER A 16 -1.36 26.26 -8.24
CA SER A 16 -0.74 25.42 -9.28
C SER A 16 0.54 26.06 -9.83
N PHE A 17 0.55 27.37 -10.03
CA PHE A 17 1.74 28.12 -10.44
C PHE A 17 2.84 27.99 -9.37
N THR A 18 2.52 28.18 -8.09
CA THR A 18 3.47 28.02 -6.98
C THR A 18 4.10 26.63 -6.97
N VAL A 19 3.29 25.56 -7.11
CA VAL A 19 3.79 24.18 -7.20
C VAL A 19 4.71 24.01 -8.39
N MET A 20 4.32 24.50 -9.57
CA MET A 20 5.13 24.39 -10.78
C MET A 20 6.44 25.16 -10.72
N MET A 21 6.48 26.31 -10.00
CA MET A 21 7.72 27.07 -9.78
C MET A 21 8.76 26.27 -8.97
N VAL A 22 8.34 25.32 -8.14
CA VAL A 22 9.24 24.40 -7.42
C VAL A 22 9.54 23.15 -8.25
N VAL A 23 8.52 22.56 -8.85
CA VAL A 23 8.62 21.28 -9.55
C VAL A 23 9.44 21.39 -10.84
N LEU A 24 9.27 22.46 -11.62
CA LEU A 24 10.01 22.62 -12.89
C LEU A 24 11.53 22.73 -12.72
N PRO A 25 12.09 23.49 -11.76
CA PRO A 25 13.52 23.48 -11.49
C PRO A 25 14.06 22.10 -11.09
N ILE A 26 13.30 21.34 -10.27
CA ILE A 26 13.67 19.98 -9.88
C ILE A 26 13.70 19.07 -11.09
N ILE A 27 12.67 19.12 -11.93
CA ILE A 27 12.64 18.37 -13.21
C ILE A 27 13.85 18.74 -14.07
N ALA A 28 14.11 20.03 -14.26
CA ALA A 28 15.21 20.53 -15.08
C ALA A 28 16.57 20.04 -14.55
N LEU A 29 16.77 20.11 -13.23
CA LEU A 29 17.99 19.63 -12.56
C LEU A 29 18.18 18.12 -12.78
N LEU A 30 17.17 17.31 -12.43
CA LEU A 30 17.25 15.85 -12.56
C LEU A 30 17.38 15.42 -14.02
N TYR A 31 16.67 16.10 -14.94
CA TYR A 31 16.79 15.87 -16.36
C TYR A 31 18.20 16.17 -16.90
N TYR A 32 18.81 17.27 -16.45
CA TYR A 32 20.18 17.62 -16.81
C TYR A 32 21.18 16.60 -16.26
N LEU A 33 21.03 16.23 -14.98
CA LEU A 33 21.89 15.23 -14.35
C LEU A 33 21.76 13.86 -15.00
N GLU A 34 20.53 13.47 -15.40
CA GLU A 34 20.30 12.22 -16.12
C GLU A 34 21.08 12.12 -17.43
N GLN A 35 21.25 13.25 -18.13
CA GLN A 35 22.05 13.28 -19.36
C GLN A 35 23.56 13.22 -19.10
N ARG A 36 24.01 13.67 -17.92
CA ARG A 36 25.44 13.77 -17.58
C ARG A 36 25.95 12.54 -16.84
N SER A 37 25.24 12.08 -15.85
CA SER A 37 25.66 10.96 -15.00
C SER A 37 24.50 10.30 -14.29
N THR A 38 24.37 9.00 -14.50
CA THR A 38 23.43 8.12 -13.80
C THR A 38 23.56 8.19 -12.27
N TYR A 39 24.80 8.19 -11.78
CA TYR A 39 25.08 8.18 -10.34
C TYR A 39 24.63 9.49 -9.68
N TRP A 40 24.90 10.63 -10.32
CA TRP A 40 24.47 11.92 -9.77
C TRP A 40 22.96 12.08 -9.79
N ALA A 41 22.28 11.62 -10.85
CA ALA A 41 20.81 11.64 -10.89
C ALA A 41 20.20 10.81 -9.76
N LEU A 42 20.73 9.62 -9.49
CA LEU A 42 20.29 8.78 -8.36
C LEU A 42 20.62 9.43 -7.00
N ALA A 43 21.83 9.94 -6.81
CA ALA A 43 22.25 10.54 -5.56
C ALA A 43 21.43 11.79 -5.21
N ILE A 44 21.20 12.67 -6.17
CA ILE A 44 20.39 13.88 -5.97
C ILE A 44 18.91 13.51 -5.76
N SER A 45 18.37 12.53 -6.51
CA SER A 45 17.01 12.04 -6.25
C SER A 45 16.88 11.47 -4.84
N ALA A 46 17.85 10.68 -4.39
CA ALA A 46 17.87 10.15 -3.02
C ALA A 46 17.84 11.28 -1.98
N LEU A 47 18.67 12.32 -2.16
CA LEU A 47 18.68 13.50 -1.26
C LEU A 47 17.35 14.26 -1.27
N LEU A 48 16.77 14.50 -2.45
CA LEU A 48 15.49 15.20 -2.58
C LEU A 48 14.31 14.43 -1.99
N LEU A 49 14.38 13.09 -1.95
CA LEU A 49 13.34 12.25 -1.37
C LEU A 49 13.39 12.20 0.17
N VAL A 50 14.53 12.58 0.79
CA VAL A 50 14.62 12.61 2.27
C VAL A 50 13.55 13.51 2.89
N PRO A 51 13.46 14.81 2.56
CA PRO A 51 12.42 15.67 3.14
C PRO A 51 11.00 15.20 2.77
N VAL A 52 10.81 14.67 1.56
CA VAL A 52 9.50 14.17 1.09
C VAL A 52 9.01 13.00 1.95
N CYS A 53 9.89 12.07 2.32
CA CYS A 53 9.52 10.84 3.03
C CYS A 53 9.68 10.93 4.55
N PHE A 54 10.61 11.73 5.06
CA PHE A 54 10.95 11.73 6.49
C PHE A 54 10.49 12.97 7.26
N ILE A 55 9.84 13.95 6.60
CA ILE A 55 9.20 15.06 7.29
C ILE A 55 7.70 14.85 7.28
N ALA A 56 7.12 14.64 8.47
CA ALA A 56 5.71 14.38 8.65
C ALA A 56 4.81 15.56 8.29
N THR A 57 3.61 15.29 7.78
CA THR A 57 2.57 16.29 7.50
C THR A 57 1.38 16.20 8.46
N ALA A 58 1.28 15.14 9.24
CA ALA A 58 0.22 14.91 10.21
C ALA A 58 0.73 14.09 11.43
N PRO A 59 0.07 14.19 12.59
CA PRO A 59 0.37 13.34 13.75
C PRO A 59 0.03 11.87 13.46
N ILE A 60 0.59 10.97 14.28
CA ILE A 60 0.28 9.54 14.20
C ILE A 60 -1.18 9.33 14.56
N GLU A 61 -1.91 8.66 13.69
CA GLU A 61 -3.24 8.15 13.97
C GLU A 61 -3.14 6.72 14.55
N TRP A 62 -3.16 6.61 15.87
CA TRP A 62 -3.02 5.33 16.56
C TRP A 62 -4.09 4.31 16.19
N TYR A 63 -5.28 4.77 15.82
CA TYR A 63 -6.32 3.93 15.28
C TYR A 63 -5.82 3.06 14.12
N ASP A 64 -5.16 3.66 13.12
CA ASP A 64 -4.62 2.92 11.98
C ASP A 64 -3.46 2.00 12.35
N TYR A 65 -2.62 2.45 13.27
CA TYR A 65 -1.48 1.65 13.75
C TYR A 65 -1.92 0.47 14.62
N SER A 66 -3.01 0.60 15.35
CA SER A 66 -3.52 -0.45 16.24
C SER A 66 -3.90 -1.72 15.49
N PHE A 67 -4.43 -1.63 14.27
CA PHE A 67 -4.75 -2.80 13.44
C PHE A 67 -3.55 -3.73 13.14
N MET A 68 -2.36 -3.25 13.34
CA MET A 68 -1.13 -3.99 13.12
C MET A 68 -0.37 -4.24 14.42
N LEU A 69 -0.31 -3.23 15.28
CA LEU A 69 0.46 -3.30 16.52
C LEU A 69 -0.26 -4.10 17.62
N ALA A 70 -1.61 -4.10 17.64
CA ALA A 70 -2.35 -4.91 18.60
C ALA A 70 -2.17 -6.43 18.34
N PRO A 71 -2.26 -6.95 17.10
CA PRO A 71 -1.82 -8.31 16.78
C PRO A 71 -0.37 -8.58 17.15
N ALA A 72 0.54 -7.62 16.89
CA ALA A 72 1.95 -7.75 17.26
C ALA A 72 2.14 -7.86 18.78
N LEU A 73 1.39 -7.11 19.58
CA LEU A 73 1.43 -7.17 21.02
C LEU A 73 0.94 -8.54 21.56
N ARG A 74 -0.08 -9.13 20.93
CA ARG A 74 -0.51 -10.49 21.26
C ARG A 74 0.57 -11.52 20.97
N LEU A 75 1.24 -11.42 19.82
CA LEU A 75 2.41 -12.27 19.50
C LEU A 75 3.55 -12.05 20.52
N PHE A 76 3.74 -10.81 20.98
CA PHE A 76 4.73 -10.47 22.01
C PHE A 76 4.46 -11.18 23.33
N HIS A 77 3.20 -11.31 23.73
CA HIS A 77 2.74 -12.06 24.90
C HIS A 77 2.65 -13.58 24.66
N GLY A 78 3.09 -14.10 23.53
CA GLY A 78 3.18 -15.52 23.25
C GLY A 78 1.88 -16.17 22.74
N VAL A 79 0.89 -15.38 22.35
CA VAL A 79 -0.32 -15.91 21.72
C VAL A 79 0.03 -16.47 20.35
N TRP A 80 -0.50 -17.66 20.03
CA TRP A 80 -0.19 -18.31 18.76
C TRP A 80 -0.85 -17.59 17.56
N VAL A 81 -0.16 -17.53 16.43
CA VAL A 81 -0.58 -16.74 15.27
C VAL A 81 -1.96 -17.11 14.72
N SER A 82 -2.39 -18.38 14.83
CA SER A 82 -3.74 -18.82 14.42
C SER A 82 -4.86 -18.38 15.38
N GLU A 83 -4.52 -17.88 16.55
CA GLU A 83 -5.46 -17.37 17.55
C GLU A 83 -5.63 -15.85 17.49
N ILE A 84 -5.07 -15.22 16.45
CA ILE A 84 -5.04 -13.77 16.29
C ILE A 84 -5.63 -13.41 14.92
N TYR A 85 -6.59 -12.49 14.90
CA TYR A 85 -7.01 -11.85 13.67
C TYR A 85 -5.94 -10.88 13.16
N LEU A 86 -5.57 -11.00 11.89
CA LEU A 86 -4.52 -10.23 11.24
C LEU A 86 -5.11 -9.35 10.12
N PRO A 87 -5.66 -8.17 10.44
CA PRO A 87 -6.32 -7.31 9.44
C PRO A 87 -5.41 -6.89 8.28
N TYR A 88 -4.13 -6.70 8.57
CA TYR A 88 -3.10 -6.30 7.60
C TYR A 88 -2.06 -7.39 7.37
N ASP A 89 -2.48 -8.64 7.55
CA ASP A 89 -1.66 -9.84 7.37
C ASP A 89 -0.46 -9.96 8.34
N LEU A 90 0.28 -11.04 8.20
CA LEU A 90 1.32 -11.42 9.16
C LEU A 90 2.56 -10.52 9.05
N LEU A 91 2.94 -10.05 7.85
CA LEU A 91 4.18 -9.30 7.63
C LEU A 91 4.29 -8.07 8.54
N LEU A 92 3.26 -7.23 8.54
CA LEU A 92 3.29 -5.99 9.33
C LEU A 92 3.26 -6.27 10.83
N SER A 93 2.53 -7.29 11.26
CA SER A 93 2.50 -7.72 12.66
C SER A 93 3.85 -8.27 13.13
N LEU A 94 4.60 -8.99 12.27
CA LEU A 94 5.96 -9.45 12.59
C LEU A 94 6.94 -8.28 12.70
N ILE A 95 6.81 -7.25 11.87
CA ILE A 95 7.62 -6.03 11.98
C ILE A 95 7.34 -5.33 13.31
N GLY A 96 6.06 -5.18 13.69
CA GLY A 96 5.65 -4.63 14.98
C GLY A 96 6.19 -5.45 16.16
N LEU A 97 6.11 -6.79 16.08
CA LEU A 97 6.67 -7.69 17.08
C LEU A 97 8.19 -7.50 17.24
N ALA A 98 8.92 -7.42 16.12
CA ALA A 98 10.37 -7.19 16.15
C ALA A 98 10.68 -5.85 16.82
N TRP A 99 9.91 -4.79 16.50
CA TRP A 99 10.05 -3.46 17.09
C TRP A 99 9.90 -3.48 18.61
N MET A 100 8.83 -4.15 19.10
CA MET A 100 8.57 -4.28 20.54
C MET A 100 9.65 -5.13 21.24
N LYS A 101 10.11 -6.23 20.63
CA LYS A 101 11.19 -7.06 21.20
C LYS A 101 12.52 -6.32 21.28
N LEU A 102 12.78 -5.41 20.35
CA LEU A 102 13.95 -4.53 20.40
C LEU A 102 13.78 -3.36 21.38
N ARG A 103 12.61 -3.23 22.02
CA ARG A 103 12.26 -2.17 22.98
C ARG A 103 12.43 -0.76 22.40
N LEU A 104 12.12 -0.59 21.12
CA LEU A 104 12.18 0.69 20.45
C LEU A 104 10.92 1.52 20.79
N ASP A 105 11.07 2.85 20.82
CA ASP A 105 9.96 3.75 21.08
C ASP A 105 8.88 3.62 19.99
N LEU A 106 7.61 3.45 20.41
CA LEU A 106 6.48 3.31 19.49
C LEU A 106 6.27 4.54 18.60
N ASN A 107 6.55 5.75 19.12
CA ASN A 107 6.41 6.96 18.32
C ASN A 107 7.37 6.96 17.12
N SER A 108 8.52 6.31 17.25
CA SER A 108 9.49 6.19 16.16
C SER A 108 9.13 5.08 15.14
N PHE A 109 8.10 4.27 15.40
CA PHE A 109 7.69 3.19 14.50
C PHE A 109 7.28 3.69 13.10
N GLN A 110 6.80 4.93 12.98
CA GLN A 110 6.50 5.59 11.70
C GLN A 110 7.68 5.56 10.71
N VAL A 111 8.92 5.50 11.19
CA VAL A 111 10.13 5.40 10.35
C VAL A 111 10.09 4.19 9.40
N ILE A 112 9.39 3.13 9.78
CA ILE A 112 9.20 1.95 8.91
C ILE A 112 8.39 2.30 7.66
N ALA A 113 7.27 3.03 7.81
CA ALA A 113 6.46 3.47 6.66
C ALA A 113 7.25 4.48 5.81
N GLN A 114 7.89 5.46 6.44
CA GLN A 114 8.75 6.46 5.79
C GLN A 114 9.86 5.80 4.97
N GLY A 115 10.59 4.86 5.56
CA GLY A 115 11.65 4.10 4.88
C GLY A 115 11.11 3.27 3.73
N ALA A 116 9.93 2.66 3.87
CA ALA A 116 9.29 1.90 2.81
C ALA A 116 8.93 2.78 1.61
N TYR A 117 8.38 3.99 1.84
CA TYR A 117 8.11 4.96 0.77
C TYR A 117 9.39 5.44 0.09
N TYR A 118 10.42 5.75 0.87
CA TYR A 118 11.72 6.13 0.34
C TYR A 118 12.30 5.06 -0.59
N LEU A 119 12.28 3.80 -0.14
CA LEU A 119 12.75 2.66 -0.95
C LEU A 119 11.88 2.40 -2.18
N LEU A 120 10.55 2.55 -2.08
CA LEU A 120 9.64 2.44 -3.22
C LEU A 120 9.99 3.46 -4.30
N LEU A 121 10.10 4.74 -3.93
CA LEU A 121 10.35 5.83 -4.89
C LEU A 121 11.72 5.71 -5.56
N LEU A 122 12.76 5.42 -4.78
CA LEU A 122 14.09 5.12 -5.33
C LEU A 122 14.08 3.87 -6.21
N GLY A 123 13.38 2.83 -5.79
CA GLY A 123 13.23 1.58 -6.54
C GLY A 123 12.53 1.80 -7.89
N ILE A 124 11.42 2.55 -7.91
CA ILE A 124 10.72 2.91 -9.15
C ILE A 124 11.64 3.71 -10.08
N PHE A 125 12.34 4.71 -9.54
CA PHE A 125 13.26 5.54 -10.33
C PHE A 125 14.41 4.71 -10.90
N ALA A 126 15.10 3.95 -10.07
CA ALA A 126 16.23 3.12 -10.49
C ALA A 126 15.82 2.04 -11.50
N PHE A 127 14.66 1.40 -11.27
CA PHE A 127 14.12 0.36 -12.13
C PHE A 127 13.68 0.93 -13.49
N SER A 128 12.88 1.98 -13.52
CA SER A 128 12.39 2.60 -14.76
C SER A 128 13.53 3.10 -15.66
N ARG A 129 14.62 3.60 -15.08
CA ARG A 129 15.82 3.97 -15.83
C ARG A 129 16.50 2.81 -16.54
N ARG A 130 16.36 1.58 -16.04
CA ARG A 130 16.88 0.37 -16.69
C ARG A 130 15.89 -0.18 -17.71
N TRP A 131 14.62 0.02 -17.45
CA TRP A 131 13.53 -0.56 -18.24
C TRP A 131 13.15 0.31 -19.45
N PHE A 132 13.00 1.64 -19.26
CA PHE A 132 12.56 2.55 -20.31
C PHE A 132 13.66 2.80 -21.36
N LEU A 133 13.22 2.91 -22.62
CA LEU A 133 14.09 3.34 -23.72
C LEU A 133 14.59 4.76 -23.50
N ASP A 134 13.68 5.67 -23.14
CA ASP A 134 14.00 7.05 -22.83
C ASP A 134 14.12 7.23 -21.31
N LYS A 135 15.36 7.22 -20.82
CA LYS A 135 15.66 7.38 -19.38
C LYS A 135 15.11 8.66 -18.79
N ARG A 136 14.87 9.69 -19.62
CA ARG A 136 14.31 10.96 -19.18
C ARG A 136 12.90 10.79 -18.63
N LEU A 137 12.13 9.83 -19.17
CA LEU A 137 10.78 9.48 -18.65
C LEU A 137 10.81 9.03 -17.18
N SER A 138 11.91 8.48 -16.71
CA SER A 138 12.04 8.06 -15.29
C SER A 138 12.03 9.26 -14.33
N VAL A 139 12.56 10.41 -14.75
CA VAL A 139 12.50 11.65 -13.96
C VAL A 139 11.06 12.13 -13.81
N PHE A 140 10.32 12.17 -14.93
CA PHE A 140 8.90 12.57 -14.90
C PHE A 140 8.04 11.57 -14.14
N LEU A 141 8.33 10.27 -14.28
CA LEU A 141 7.67 9.22 -13.49
C LEU A 141 7.87 9.42 -11.99
N LEU A 142 9.12 9.66 -11.55
CA LEU A 142 9.40 9.90 -10.13
C LEU A 142 8.58 11.07 -9.59
N ILE A 143 8.64 12.21 -10.28
CA ILE A 143 7.88 13.42 -9.87
C ILE A 143 6.37 13.14 -9.89
N ALA A 144 5.86 12.48 -10.92
CA ALA A 144 4.44 12.14 -11.02
C ALA A 144 3.99 11.23 -9.88
N VAL A 145 4.79 10.19 -9.54
CA VAL A 145 4.47 9.30 -8.40
C VAL A 145 4.52 10.07 -7.08
N VAL A 146 5.52 10.92 -6.86
CA VAL A 146 5.60 11.76 -5.65
C VAL A 146 4.36 12.65 -5.52
N LEU A 147 4.00 13.37 -6.58
CA LEU A 147 2.86 14.29 -6.56
C LEU A 147 1.54 13.54 -6.33
N VAL A 148 1.30 12.43 -7.04
CA VAL A 148 0.03 11.70 -6.94
C VAL A 148 -0.05 10.89 -5.65
N ARG A 149 0.97 10.09 -5.34
CA ARG A 149 0.93 9.13 -4.24
C ARG A 149 1.08 9.76 -2.87
N ILE A 150 1.92 10.81 -2.74
CA ILE A 150 2.22 11.43 -1.45
C ILE A 150 1.40 12.70 -1.25
N TYR A 151 1.36 13.57 -2.23
CA TYR A 151 0.78 14.90 -2.02
C TYR A 151 -0.69 15.03 -2.43
N ALA A 152 -1.18 14.29 -3.45
CA ALA A 152 -2.55 14.45 -3.93
C ALA A 152 -3.61 13.81 -3.03
N GLY A 153 -3.27 12.74 -2.29
CA GLY A 153 -4.20 12.02 -1.43
C GLY A 153 -4.62 12.80 -0.18
N PRO A 154 -5.78 12.52 0.40
CA PRO A 154 -6.14 13.03 1.71
C PRO A 154 -5.24 12.42 2.79
N GLY A 155 -5.05 13.12 3.89
CA GLY A 155 -4.21 12.65 5.00
C GLY A 155 -2.72 12.59 4.67
N ASP A 156 -1.95 11.96 5.53
CA ASP A 156 -0.52 11.75 5.35
C ASP A 156 -0.23 10.29 4.92
N ALA A 157 -0.09 10.08 3.61
CA ALA A 157 0.16 8.75 3.05
C ALA A 157 1.44 8.12 3.61
N VAL A 158 2.49 8.91 3.86
CA VAL A 158 3.81 8.43 4.29
C VAL A 158 3.79 7.93 5.73
N HIS A 159 2.88 8.46 6.55
CA HIS A 159 2.77 8.11 7.97
C HIS A 159 1.60 7.16 8.27
N SER A 160 0.69 6.94 7.32
CA SER A 160 -0.38 5.97 7.49
C SER A 160 0.10 4.56 7.15
N PHE A 161 0.09 3.67 8.14
CA PHE A 161 0.46 2.27 7.91
C PHE A 161 -0.53 1.51 7.04
N GLN A 162 -1.79 1.92 6.98
CA GLN A 162 -2.76 1.34 6.05
C GLN A 162 -2.32 1.46 4.59
N LEU A 163 -1.56 2.53 4.29
CA LEU A 163 -1.17 2.91 2.95
C LEU A 163 0.29 2.57 2.63
N THR A 164 1.02 1.94 3.58
CA THR A 164 2.45 1.65 3.44
C THR A 164 2.75 0.82 2.18
N PRO A 165 3.86 1.08 1.50
CA PRO A 165 4.36 0.24 0.41
C PRO A 165 4.58 -1.22 0.80
N LEU A 166 4.88 -1.51 2.07
CA LEU A 166 4.99 -2.88 2.58
C LEU A 166 3.67 -3.65 2.48
N ARG A 167 2.55 -2.95 2.37
CA ARG A 167 1.23 -3.53 2.13
C ARG A 167 0.82 -3.47 0.66
N LEU A 168 0.96 -2.32 0.01
CA LEU A 168 0.32 -2.05 -1.27
C LEU A 168 1.26 -2.15 -2.47
N ASP A 169 2.58 -1.99 -2.27
CA ASP A 169 3.50 -1.76 -3.38
C ASP A 169 4.64 -2.81 -3.50
N LEU A 170 4.48 -3.99 -2.88
CA LEU A 170 5.42 -5.11 -3.02
C LEU A 170 5.48 -5.68 -4.45
N TRP A 171 4.53 -5.29 -5.31
CA TRP A 171 4.52 -5.61 -6.74
C TRP A 171 5.83 -5.21 -7.46
N LEU A 172 6.50 -4.16 -7.00
CA LEU A 172 7.75 -3.70 -7.58
C LEU A 172 8.85 -4.77 -7.50
N ILE A 173 8.88 -5.53 -6.42
CA ILE A 173 9.86 -6.62 -6.25
C ILE A 173 9.63 -7.70 -7.31
N LEU A 174 8.39 -8.14 -7.50
CA LEU A 174 8.07 -9.14 -8.53
C LEU A 174 8.42 -8.64 -9.93
N LEU A 175 8.11 -7.37 -10.23
CA LEU A 175 8.42 -6.75 -11.51
C LEU A 175 9.93 -6.70 -11.78
N ILE A 176 10.72 -6.34 -10.76
CA ILE A 176 12.20 -6.34 -10.80
C ILE A 176 12.73 -7.75 -11.03
N LEU A 177 12.22 -8.75 -10.31
CA LEU A 177 12.64 -10.14 -10.46
C LEU A 177 12.36 -10.66 -11.88
N VAL A 178 11.15 -10.41 -12.40
CA VAL A 178 10.77 -10.81 -13.77
C VAL A 178 11.66 -10.13 -14.81
N TYR A 179 11.96 -8.85 -14.66
CA TYR A 179 12.79 -8.12 -15.62
C TYR A 179 14.26 -8.54 -15.61
N PHE A 180 14.90 -8.64 -14.42
CA PHE A 180 16.34 -8.90 -14.34
C PHE A 180 16.72 -10.37 -14.36
N LYS A 181 15.85 -11.24 -13.84
CA LYS A 181 16.13 -12.69 -13.75
C LYS A 181 15.42 -13.51 -14.82
N GLY A 182 14.37 -12.94 -15.43
CA GLY A 182 13.50 -13.63 -16.37
C GLY A 182 12.26 -14.22 -15.70
N SER A 183 11.22 -14.45 -16.51
CA SER A 183 9.92 -14.92 -16.03
C SER A 183 9.92 -16.36 -15.49
N ASP A 184 10.90 -17.17 -15.84
CA ASP A 184 11.03 -18.57 -15.46
C ASP A 184 12.02 -18.81 -14.30
N HIS A 185 12.63 -17.77 -13.75
CA HIS A 185 13.55 -17.91 -12.64
C HIS A 185 12.79 -18.19 -11.33
N TRP A 186 13.31 -19.13 -10.53
CA TRP A 186 12.70 -19.61 -9.29
C TRP A 186 12.40 -18.51 -8.24
N SER A 187 13.11 -17.40 -8.28
CA SER A 187 12.94 -16.29 -7.33
C SER A 187 11.55 -15.64 -7.41
N ALA A 188 10.89 -15.65 -8.58
CA ALA A 188 9.54 -15.12 -8.71
C ALA A 188 8.52 -16.02 -7.98
N GLY A 189 8.64 -17.36 -8.15
CA GLY A 189 7.82 -18.32 -7.40
C GLY A 189 8.05 -18.27 -5.90
N LEU A 190 9.32 -18.15 -5.46
CA LEU A 190 9.66 -17.98 -4.05
C LEU A 190 9.03 -16.71 -3.47
N PHE A 191 9.15 -15.58 -4.16
CA PHE A 191 8.56 -14.32 -3.72
C PHE A 191 7.03 -14.44 -3.58
N CYS A 192 6.35 -14.99 -4.59
CA CYS A 192 4.90 -15.24 -4.52
C CYS A 192 4.52 -16.18 -3.37
N GLY A 193 5.27 -17.27 -3.17
CA GLY A 193 5.03 -18.23 -2.07
C GLY A 193 5.25 -17.60 -0.69
N LEU A 194 6.28 -16.80 -0.51
CA LEU A 194 6.51 -16.04 0.72
C LEU A 194 5.41 -15.02 0.97
N LEU A 195 4.92 -14.34 -0.07
CA LEU A 195 3.81 -13.41 0.07
C LEU A 195 2.50 -14.11 0.43
N LEU A 196 2.22 -15.30 -0.08
CA LEU A 196 1.05 -16.09 0.34
C LEU A 196 1.07 -16.38 1.83
N LEU A 197 2.26 -16.55 2.42
CA LEU A 197 2.41 -16.76 3.85
C LEU A 197 2.30 -15.43 4.64
N LEU A 198 3.02 -14.40 4.19
CA LEU A 198 3.22 -13.17 4.94
C LEU A 198 2.14 -12.11 4.68
N HIS A 199 1.52 -12.14 3.51
CA HIS A 199 0.53 -11.17 3.04
C HIS A 199 -0.50 -11.86 2.12
N LYS A 200 -1.41 -12.64 2.70
CA LYS A 200 -2.34 -13.55 2.01
C LYS A 200 -3.01 -12.91 0.78
N ASN A 201 -3.65 -11.76 0.97
CA ASN A 201 -4.44 -11.12 -0.08
C ASN A 201 -3.59 -10.73 -1.30
N PHE A 202 -2.49 -10.02 -1.08
CA PHE A 202 -1.58 -9.64 -2.16
C PHE A 202 -0.76 -10.82 -2.66
N GLY A 203 -0.47 -11.82 -1.81
CA GLY A 203 0.15 -13.07 -2.24
C GLY A 203 -0.69 -13.82 -3.27
N ILE A 204 -2.02 -13.90 -3.08
CA ILE A 204 -2.96 -14.47 -4.06
C ILE A 204 -2.95 -13.64 -5.36
N ILE A 205 -3.09 -12.32 -5.24
CA ILE A 205 -3.11 -11.40 -6.39
C ILE A 205 -1.82 -11.51 -7.22
N TYR A 206 -0.66 -11.47 -6.58
CA TYR A 206 0.62 -11.50 -7.29
C TYR A 206 0.94 -12.88 -7.86
N SER A 207 0.54 -13.95 -7.16
CA SER A 207 0.64 -15.32 -7.71
C SER A 207 -0.24 -15.49 -8.94
N ALA A 208 -1.48 -14.99 -8.92
CA ALA A 208 -2.38 -15.02 -10.07
C ALA A 208 -1.83 -14.19 -11.24
N ALA A 209 -1.32 -12.98 -10.98
CA ALA A 209 -0.70 -12.13 -11.98
C ALA A 209 0.53 -12.80 -12.62
N TYR A 210 1.36 -13.46 -11.81
CA TYR A 210 2.53 -14.18 -12.30
C TYR A 210 2.15 -15.41 -13.13
N ILE A 211 1.17 -16.21 -12.70
CA ILE A 211 0.66 -17.36 -13.47
C ILE A 211 0.07 -16.86 -14.80
N GLN A 212 -0.70 -15.78 -14.78
CA GLN A 212 -1.28 -15.19 -15.99
C GLN A 212 -0.19 -14.69 -16.96
N LEU A 213 0.90 -14.11 -16.44
CA LEU A 213 2.07 -13.77 -17.24
C LEU A 213 2.63 -15.01 -17.96
N LEU A 214 2.89 -16.09 -17.23
CA LEU A 214 3.44 -17.32 -17.80
C LEU A 214 2.53 -17.91 -18.88
N LEU A 215 1.21 -17.90 -18.65
CA LEU A 215 0.22 -18.36 -19.64
C LEU A 215 0.21 -17.47 -20.89
N THR A 216 0.32 -16.15 -20.72
CA THR A 216 0.37 -15.22 -21.85
C THR A 216 1.63 -15.39 -22.70
N LEU A 217 2.79 -15.53 -22.06
CA LEU A 217 4.03 -15.80 -22.79
C LEU A 217 3.96 -17.13 -23.55
N CYS A 218 3.40 -18.16 -22.95
CA CYS A 218 3.14 -19.44 -23.59
C CYS A 218 2.20 -19.30 -24.80
N ALA A 219 1.10 -18.55 -24.66
CA ALA A 219 0.15 -18.33 -25.74
C ALA A 219 0.77 -17.54 -26.92
N LEU A 220 1.64 -16.58 -26.63
CA LEU A 220 2.36 -15.84 -27.66
C LEU A 220 3.34 -16.71 -28.43
N ASP A 221 4.00 -17.65 -27.80
CA ASP A 221 4.87 -18.64 -28.46
C ASP A 221 4.06 -19.58 -29.37
N ILE A 222 2.86 -20.02 -28.92
CA ILE A 222 1.95 -20.87 -29.71
C ILE A 222 1.48 -20.15 -30.98
N THR A 223 1.14 -18.86 -30.89
CA THR A 223 0.64 -18.08 -32.03
C THR A 223 1.69 -17.82 -33.12
N LEU A 224 2.97 -18.09 -32.84
CA LEU A 224 4.05 -17.99 -33.82
C LEU A 224 4.22 -19.23 -34.69
N LEU A 225 3.50 -20.33 -34.40
CA LEU A 225 3.59 -21.62 -35.12
C LEU A 225 2.37 -21.80 -36.05
N PRO A 226 2.45 -21.49 -37.34
CA PRO A 226 1.33 -21.67 -38.27
C PRO A 226 1.04 -23.18 -38.49
N GLY A 227 -0.21 -23.58 -38.35
CA GLY A 227 -0.73 -24.87 -38.85
C GLY A 227 -0.78 -26.06 -37.89
N ARG A 228 -0.48 -25.91 -36.58
CA ARG A 228 -0.49 -27.03 -35.61
C ARG A 228 -1.25 -26.78 -34.30
N ALA A 229 -2.43 -26.16 -34.38
CA ALA A 229 -3.09 -25.56 -33.21
C ALA A 229 -3.30 -26.51 -31.99
N ILE A 230 -3.84 -27.73 -32.15
CA ILE A 230 -4.26 -28.52 -30.98
C ILE A 230 -3.10 -29.31 -30.33
N LYS A 231 -2.24 -29.98 -31.14
CA LYS A 231 -1.05 -30.65 -30.59
C LYS A 231 -0.01 -29.68 -30.03
N SER A 232 0.04 -28.45 -30.56
CA SER A 232 0.94 -27.41 -30.09
C SER A 232 0.55 -26.84 -28.71
N ILE A 233 -0.75 -26.70 -28.39
CA ILE A 233 -1.22 -26.21 -27.08
C ILE A 233 -0.79 -27.16 -25.95
N SER A 234 -1.07 -28.47 -26.09
CA SER A 234 -0.69 -29.47 -25.08
C SER A 234 0.84 -29.50 -24.89
N THR A 235 1.59 -29.49 -25.98
CA THR A 235 3.07 -29.47 -25.93
C THR A 235 3.60 -28.18 -25.30
N ALA A 236 3.00 -27.00 -25.60
CA ALA A 236 3.41 -25.73 -25.05
C ALA A 236 3.10 -25.64 -23.55
N LEU A 237 1.91 -26.08 -23.10
CA LEU A 237 1.57 -26.16 -21.68
C LEU A 237 2.48 -27.15 -20.92
N GLY A 238 2.77 -28.31 -21.51
CA GLY A 238 3.72 -29.27 -20.94
C GLY A 238 5.13 -28.68 -20.80
N THR A 239 5.59 -27.93 -21.79
CA THR A 239 6.89 -27.23 -21.77
C THR A 239 6.88 -26.10 -20.73
N LEU A 240 5.81 -25.31 -20.65
CA LEU A 240 5.62 -24.27 -19.64
C LEU A 240 5.71 -24.87 -18.24
N PHE A 241 4.97 -25.95 -17.98
CA PHE A 241 4.97 -26.61 -16.68
C PHE A 241 6.36 -27.18 -16.36
N LYS A 242 7.00 -27.90 -17.30
CA LYS A 242 8.34 -28.46 -17.12
C LYS A 242 9.39 -27.37 -16.84
N ARG A 243 9.26 -26.20 -17.46
CA ARG A 243 10.19 -25.08 -17.28
C ARG A 243 9.98 -24.34 -15.97
N ASN A 244 8.73 -24.30 -15.47
CA ASN A 244 8.33 -23.50 -14.30
C ASN A 244 7.86 -24.34 -13.10
N TYR A 245 8.09 -25.67 -13.08
CA TYR A 245 7.61 -26.53 -12.00
C TYR A 245 8.06 -26.07 -10.61
N HIS A 246 9.29 -25.58 -10.50
CA HIS A 246 9.83 -25.04 -9.26
C HIS A 246 9.09 -23.78 -8.79
N ASN A 247 8.67 -22.90 -9.70
CA ASN A 247 7.87 -21.72 -9.36
C ASN A 247 6.49 -22.15 -8.84
N PHE A 248 5.82 -23.07 -9.52
CA PHE A 248 4.53 -23.61 -9.08
C PHE A 248 4.65 -24.35 -7.74
N ALA A 249 5.72 -25.13 -7.55
CA ALA A 249 5.98 -25.83 -6.29
C ALA A 249 6.19 -24.86 -5.12
N LEU A 250 6.94 -23.77 -5.32
CA LEU A 250 7.18 -22.74 -4.29
C LEU A 250 5.91 -21.97 -3.95
N ILE A 251 5.09 -21.62 -4.94
CA ILE A 251 3.77 -21.00 -4.72
C ILE A 251 2.86 -21.94 -3.92
N LEU A 252 2.78 -23.21 -4.35
CA LEU A 252 1.98 -24.22 -3.66
C LEU A 252 2.46 -24.45 -2.22
N LEU A 253 3.77 -24.51 -2.01
CA LEU A 253 4.35 -24.64 -0.67
C LEU A 253 3.95 -23.46 0.22
N GLY A 254 4.02 -22.24 -0.29
CA GLY A 254 3.56 -21.05 0.44
C GLY A 254 2.09 -21.12 0.80
N ALA A 255 1.22 -21.49 -0.15
CA ALA A 255 -0.21 -21.66 0.06
C ALA A 255 -0.52 -22.77 1.08
N LEU A 256 0.15 -23.93 0.97
CA LEU A 256 -0.01 -25.04 1.90
C LEU A 256 0.44 -24.67 3.31
N THR A 257 1.58 -24.00 3.44
CA THR A 257 2.11 -23.53 4.73
C THR A 257 1.12 -22.55 5.38
N HIS A 258 0.59 -21.59 4.61
CA HIS A 258 -0.45 -20.68 5.09
C HIS A 258 -1.69 -21.45 5.58
N TYR A 259 -2.19 -22.38 4.76
CA TYR A 259 -3.34 -23.21 5.14
C TYR A 259 -3.09 -24.00 6.44
N LEU A 260 -1.93 -24.64 6.58
CA LEU A 260 -1.61 -25.44 7.78
C LEU A 260 -1.51 -24.58 9.04
N ILE A 261 -1.00 -23.35 8.94
CA ILE A 261 -0.90 -22.42 10.06
C ILE A 261 -2.28 -21.89 10.47
N PHE A 262 -3.12 -21.51 9.50
CA PHE A 262 -4.36 -20.77 9.75
C PHE A 262 -5.64 -21.61 9.65
N ARG A 263 -5.57 -22.92 9.37
CA ARG A 263 -6.74 -23.79 9.20
C ARG A 263 -7.69 -23.84 10.41
N ASN A 264 -7.19 -23.56 11.59
CA ASN A 264 -7.97 -23.56 12.84
C ASN A 264 -8.27 -22.14 13.35
N ALA A 265 -8.08 -21.12 12.52
CA ALA A 265 -8.38 -19.74 12.91
C ALA A 265 -9.89 -19.58 13.15
N ASN A 266 -10.25 -19.00 14.30
CA ASN A 266 -11.64 -18.71 14.66
C ASN A 266 -12.10 -17.43 13.95
N GLU A 267 -12.37 -17.50 12.65
CA GLU A 267 -12.99 -16.40 11.93
C GLU A 267 -14.50 -16.35 12.25
N SER A 268 -15.03 -15.13 12.42
CA SER A 268 -16.47 -14.93 12.62
C SER A 268 -17.27 -15.46 11.44
N SER A 269 -18.33 -16.24 11.74
CA SER A 269 -19.29 -16.69 10.73
C SER A 269 -20.21 -15.56 10.25
N ASP A 270 -20.35 -14.48 11.04
CA ASP A 270 -21.20 -13.33 10.73
C ASP A 270 -20.44 -12.23 9.96
N PHE A 271 -19.68 -12.64 8.95
CA PHE A 271 -18.91 -11.72 8.14
C PHE A 271 -19.83 -10.81 7.34
N ASN A 272 -19.96 -9.57 7.77
CA ASN A 272 -20.74 -8.56 7.08
C ASN A 272 -19.84 -7.60 6.31
N PHE A 273 -19.72 -7.84 4.99
CA PHE A 273 -18.91 -7.02 4.10
C PHE A 273 -19.30 -5.53 4.11
N GLU A 274 -20.59 -5.21 4.33
CA GLU A 274 -21.09 -3.83 4.34
C GLU A 274 -20.50 -3.03 5.53
N LYS A 275 -20.35 -3.65 6.70
CA LYS A 275 -19.74 -2.98 7.87
C LYS A 275 -18.27 -2.68 7.68
N LEU A 276 -17.56 -3.46 6.87
CA LEU A 276 -16.18 -3.17 6.49
C LEU A 276 -16.08 -2.08 5.41
N GLY A 277 -17.19 -1.54 4.94
CA GLY A 277 -17.22 -0.64 3.78
C GLY A 277 -16.77 -1.35 2.50
N ILE A 278 -16.79 -2.70 2.49
CA ILE A 278 -16.54 -3.51 1.31
C ILE A 278 -17.89 -3.78 0.69
N SER A 279 -18.28 -2.97 -0.26
CA SER A 279 -19.47 -3.21 -1.07
C SER A 279 -19.04 -3.30 -2.52
N PHE A 280 -19.62 -4.26 -3.27
CA PHE A 280 -19.56 -4.22 -4.73
C PHE A 280 -20.50 -3.12 -5.24
N THR A 281 -20.14 -1.87 -4.88
CA THR A 281 -20.87 -0.71 -5.36
C THR A 281 -20.62 -0.53 -6.84
N LYS A 282 -21.65 -0.07 -7.56
CA LYS A 282 -21.50 0.31 -8.97
C LYS A 282 -20.38 1.34 -9.09
N ILE A 283 -19.37 1.03 -9.91
CA ILE A 283 -18.30 1.98 -10.21
C ILE A 283 -18.94 3.18 -10.92
N SER A 284 -18.69 4.38 -10.40
CA SER A 284 -19.17 5.62 -11.01
C SER A 284 -18.69 5.73 -12.46
N GLU A 285 -19.53 6.22 -13.34
CA GLU A 285 -19.20 6.46 -14.75
C GLU A 285 -18.03 7.45 -14.91
N ASN A 286 -17.87 8.36 -13.94
CA ASN A 286 -16.79 9.35 -13.89
C ASN A 286 -15.56 8.89 -13.11
N SER A 287 -15.46 7.61 -12.72
CA SER A 287 -14.32 7.09 -11.95
C SER A 287 -13.07 7.01 -12.80
N PHE A 288 -11.92 7.37 -12.21
CA PHE A 288 -10.60 7.16 -12.79
C PHE A 288 -10.30 5.68 -13.09
N TYR A 289 -11.03 4.75 -12.48
CA TYR A 289 -10.90 3.32 -12.74
C TYR A 289 -11.02 2.97 -14.23
N TRP A 290 -11.91 3.63 -14.96
CA TRP A 290 -12.11 3.37 -16.39
C TRP A 290 -10.85 3.71 -17.23
N TYR A 291 -10.13 4.76 -16.86
CA TYR A 291 -8.84 5.06 -17.51
C TYR A 291 -7.81 3.96 -17.27
N VAL A 292 -7.80 3.36 -16.06
CA VAL A 292 -6.93 2.22 -15.74
C VAL A 292 -7.25 1.02 -16.63
N ALA A 293 -8.52 0.68 -16.81
CA ALA A 293 -8.96 -0.41 -17.66
C ALA A 293 -8.55 -0.19 -19.13
N VAL A 294 -8.79 1.04 -19.65
CA VAL A 294 -8.41 1.41 -21.01
C VAL A 294 -6.89 1.37 -21.20
N MET A 295 -6.12 1.93 -20.26
CA MET A 295 -4.65 1.91 -20.32
C MET A 295 -4.10 0.49 -20.30
N SER A 296 -4.66 -0.40 -19.47
CA SER A 296 -4.24 -1.81 -19.39
C SER A 296 -4.51 -2.55 -20.70
N GLY A 297 -5.69 -2.37 -21.29
CA GLY A 297 -6.05 -2.95 -22.59
C GLY A 297 -5.17 -2.43 -23.71
N LEU A 298 -4.93 -1.12 -23.77
CA LEU A 298 -4.07 -0.50 -24.76
C LEU A 298 -2.61 -0.99 -24.65
N ALA A 299 -2.08 -1.05 -23.42
CA ALA A 299 -0.74 -1.56 -23.18
C ALA A 299 -0.60 -3.02 -23.63
N PHE A 300 -1.60 -3.86 -23.32
CA PHE A 300 -1.61 -5.25 -23.77
C PHE A 300 -1.56 -5.37 -25.30
N VAL A 301 -2.45 -4.66 -26.00
CA VAL A 301 -2.49 -4.68 -27.48
C VAL A 301 -1.18 -4.19 -28.09
N LEU A 302 -0.59 -3.12 -27.55
CA LEU A 302 0.66 -2.57 -28.05
C LEU A 302 1.84 -3.52 -27.80
N LEU A 303 1.93 -4.15 -26.64
CA LEU A 303 2.97 -5.14 -26.34
C LEU A 303 2.87 -6.35 -27.29
N VAL A 304 1.66 -6.86 -27.54
CA VAL A 304 1.44 -7.95 -28.52
C VAL A 304 1.85 -7.53 -29.92
N LYS A 305 1.45 -6.34 -30.39
CA LYS A 305 1.79 -5.83 -31.73
C LYS A 305 3.29 -5.59 -31.92
N LEU A 306 3.97 -5.12 -30.88
CA LEU A 306 5.38 -4.75 -30.94
C LEU A 306 6.32 -5.87 -30.46
N ARG A 307 5.79 -7.06 -30.16
CA ARG A 307 6.55 -8.17 -29.56
C ARG A 307 7.85 -8.52 -30.29
N SER A 308 7.87 -8.45 -31.63
CA SER A 308 9.07 -8.74 -32.43
C SER A 308 10.16 -7.66 -32.35
N LYS A 309 9.81 -6.47 -31.82
CA LYS A 309 10.71 -5.31 -31.68
C LYS A 309 11.17 -5.07 -30.25
N LEU A 310 10.66 -5.84 -29.30
CA LEU A 310 10.92 -5.69 -27.86
C LEU A 310 11.71 -6.89 -27.34
N SER A 311 12.59 -6.67 -26.37
CA SER A 311 13.30 -7.79 -25.72
C SER A 311 12.33 -8.64 -24.90
N ALA A 312 12.64 -9.93 -24.74
CA ALA A 312 11.81 -10.86 -23.95
C ALA A 312 11.57 -10.37 -22.51
N ASN A 313 12.60 -9.84 -21.86
CA ASN A 313 12.49 -9.30 -20.50
C ASN A 313 11.61 -8.05 -20.43
N TYR A 314 11.68 -7.18 -21.45
CA TYR A 314 10.80 -6.01 -21.54
C TYR A 314 9.33 -6.42 -21.68
N LEU A 315 9.07 -7.39 -22.56
CA LEU A 315 7.72 -7.94 -22.77
C LEU A 315 7.19 -8.61 -21.50
N ALA A 316 7.99 -9.47 -20.88
CA ALA A 316 7.61 -10.16 -19.65
C ALA A 316 7.28 -9.15 -18.52
N ALA A 317 8.14 -8.16 -18.31
CA ALA A 317 7.87 -7.10 -17.33
C ALA A 317 6.64 -6.26 -17.68
N GLY A 318 6.41 -5.95 -18.96
CA GLY A 318 5.26 -5.21 -19.43
C GLY A 318 3.94 -5.96 -19.18
N PHE A 319 3.85 -7.24 -19.54
CA PHE A 319 2.68 -8.07 -19.22
C PHE A 319 2.51 -8.28 -17.72
N CYS A 320 3.61 -8.51 -16.98
CA CYS A 320 3.58 -8.61 -15.53
C CYS A 320 2.97 -7.34 -14.90
N LEU A 321 3.40 -6.16 -15.33
CA LEU A 321 2.85 -4.90 -14.84
C LEU A 321 1.34 -4.80 -15.11
N ILE A 322 0.87 -5.15 -16.31
CA ILE A 322 -0.56 -5.11 -16.64
C ILE A 322 -1.36 -5.99 -15.68
N TYR A 323 -0.93 -7.24 -15.45
CA TYR A 323 -1.64 -8.15 -14.56
C TYR A 323 -1.57 -7.71 -13.10
N LEU A 324 -0.46 -7.15 -12.67
CA LEU A 324 -0.31 -6.55 -11.36
C LEU A 324 -1.22 -5.32 -11.19
N VAL A 325 -1.37 -4.47 -12.21
CA VAL A 325 -2.31 -3.35 -12.20
C VAL A 325 -3.75 -3.83 -12.07
N ILE A 326 -4.15 -4.82 -12.87
CA ILE A 326 -5.50 -5.41 -12.79
C ILE A 326 -5.73 -6.00 -11.39
N GLY A 327 -4.77 -6.77 -10.87
CA GLY A 327 -4.85 -7.38 -9.55
C GLY A 327 -4.91 -6.34 -8.41
N ASN A 328 -4.04 -5.32 -8.42
CA ASN A 328 -4.08 -4.26 -7.40
C ASN A 328 -5.36 -3.42 -7.47
N SER A 329 -5.98 -3.28 -8.64
CA SER A 329 -7.23 -2.56 -8.78
C SER A 329 -8.41 -3.25 -8.07
N LEU A 330 -8.28 -4.52 -7.66
CA LEU A 330 -9.25 -5.20 -6.80
C LEU A 330 -9.38 -4.51 -5.44
N TYR A 331 -8.34 -3.81 -4.97
CA TYR A 331 -8.43 -2.97 -3.77
C TYR A 331 -9.47 -1.85 -3.91
N PHE A 332 -9.59 -1.28 -5.12
CA PHE A 332 -10.61 -0.30 -5.43
C PHE A 332 -12.01 -0.92 -5.49
N PHE A 333 -12.16 -2.12 -6.04
CA PHE A 333 -13.47 -2.79 -6.11
C PHE A 333 -14.08 -3.04 -4.74
N GLY A 334 -13.26 -3.39 -3.74
CA GLY A 334 -13.73 -3.59 -2.37
C GLY A 334 -14.21 -2.32 -1.68
N ARG A 335 -13.69 -1.17 -2.10
CA ARG A 335 -13.99 0.16 -1.54
C ARG A 335 -13.95 1.19 -2.65
N SER A 336 -15.00 1.25 -3.47
CA SER A 336 -15.04 2.01 -4.72
C SER A 336 -15.14 3.53 -4.52
N HIS A 337 -14.13 4.14 -3.91
CA HIS A 337 -13.98 5.60 -3.86
C HIS A 337 -12.59 6.04 -4.35
N GLU A 338 -12.50 7.24 -4.91
CA GLU A 338 -11.32 7.73 -5.64
C GLU A 338 -10.02 7.73 -4.80
N ASN A 339 -10.11 7.91 -3.50
CA ASN A 339 -8.93 7.87 -2.62
C ASN A 339 -8.22 6.51 -2.68
N ASN A 340 -8.97 5.41 -2.89
CA ASN A 340 -8.37 4.09 -3.02
C ASN A 340 -7.59 3.91 -4.33
N ILE A 341 -7.95 4.64 -5.38
CA ILE A 341 -7.15 4.71 -6.62
C ILE A 341 -5.83 5.46 -6.34
N ILE A 342 -5.89 6.56 -5.59
CA ILE A 342 -4.68 7.29 -5.18
C ILE A 342 -3.76 6.40 -4.34
N ASN A 343 -4.33 5.58 -3.46
CA ASN A 343 -3.57 4.66 -2.62
C ASN A 343 -2.78 3.59 -3.39
N ILE A 344 -3.22 3.21 -4.58
CA ILE A 344 -2.52 2.29 -5.49
C ILE A 344 -1.89 3.01 -6.69
N SER A 345 -1.80 4.34 -6.66
CA SER A 345 -1.43 5.13 -7.84
C SER A 345 -0.02 4.88 -8.36
N ALA A 346 0.92 4.45 -7.52
CA ALA A 346 2.31 4.22 -7.94
C ALA A 346 2.41 3.27 -9.14
N ILE A 347 1.71 2.14 -9.08
CA ILE A 347 1.68 1.16 -10.18
C ILE A 347 0.89 1.67 -11.39
N LEU A 348 -0.16 2.47 -11.17
CA LEU A 348 -0.99 3.05 -12.24
C LEU A 348 -0.21 4.09 -13.04
N VAL A 349 0.52 4.97 -12.35
CA VAL A 349 1.40 5.97 -12.97
C VAL A 349 2.52 5.27 -13.73
N LEU A 350 3.11 4.18 -13.19
CA LEU A 350 4.11 3.40 -13.90
C LEU A 350 3.55 2.81 -15.20
N LEU A 351 2.31 2.30 -15.21
CA LEU A 351 1.64 1.81 -16.42
C LEU A 351 1.47 2.91 -17.48
N PHE A 352 1.06 4.11 -17.06
CA PHE A 352 0.95 5.26 -17.94
C PHE A 352 2.29 5.59 -18.60
N PHE A 353 3.39 5.62 -17.83
CA PHE A 353 4.72 5.88 -18.35
C PHE A 353 5.26 4.74 -19.22
N LEU A 354 4.88 3.48 -18.97
CA LEU A 354 5.15 2.37 -19.87
C LEU A 354 4.50 2.60 -21.25
N LEU A 355 3.25 3.06 -21.28
CA LEU A 355 2.57 3.40 -22.53
C LEU A 355 3.31 4.51 -23.30
N LEU A 356 3.79 5.53 -22.59
CA LEU A 356 4.59 6.60 -23.22
C LEU A 356 5.91 6.07 -23.79
N ASP A 357 6.61 5.18 -23.07
CA ASP A 357 7.85 4.56 -23.55
C ASP A 357 7.60 3.69 -24.80
N ILE A 358 6.53 2.90 -24.80
CA ILE A 358 6.13 2.07 -25.94
C ILE A 358 5.77 2.95 -27.14
N ALA A 359 4.99 4.01 -26.95
CA ALA A 359 4.64 4.96 -28.01
C ALA A 359 5.89 5.64 -28.59
N GLN A 360 6.83 6.03 -27.74
CA GLN A 360 8.10 6.60 -28.17
C GLN A 360 8.95 5.60 -28.98
N ARG A 361 8.97 4.32 -28.60
CA ARG A 361 9.64 3.25 -29.38
C ARG A 361 9.02 3.11 -30.76
N PHE A 362 7.70 3.14 -30.84
CA PHE A 362 6.97 3.06 -32.10
C PHE A 362 7.29 4.24 -33.01
N LEU A 363 7.33 5.46 -32.47
CA LEU A 363 7.64 6.67 -33.21
C LEU A 363 9.10 6.76 -33.65
N ARG A 364 10.03 6.13 -32.95
CA ARG A 364 11.47 6.10 -33.25
C ARG A 364 11.88 4.97 -34.21
N SER A 365 10.94 4.13 -34.68
CA SER A 365 11.25 3.05 -35.62
C SER A 365 12.05 3.58 -36.82
N PRO A 366 13.15 2.94 -37.25
CA PRO A 366 14.00 3.39 -38.30
C PRO A 366 13.29 3.22 -39.64
N SER A 367 12.66 4.24 -40.12
CA SER A 367 12.39 4.43 -41.52
C SER A 367 13.30 5.56 -42.00
N ASP A 368 13.91 5.41 -43.18
CA ASP A 368 14.89 6.31 -43.81
C ASP A 368 14.35 7.72 -44.11
N GLN A 369 13.62 8.32 -43.19
CA GLN A 369 13.01 9.63 -43.35
C GLN A 369 13.85 10.74 -42.71
N PRO A 370 13.87 11.94 -43.36
CA PRO A 370 14.60 13.12 -42.88
C PRO A 370 14.13 13.51 -41.46
N ALA A 371 14.97 14.18 -40.71
CA ALA A 371 14.83 14.52 -39.30
C ALA A 371 13.36 14.75 -38.85
N LYS A 372 12.82 13.81 -38.07
CA LYS A 372 11.44 13.89 -37.56
C LYS A 372 11.21 15.23 -36.85
N PRO A 373 10.02 15.84 -36.96
CA PRO A 373 9.69 17.08 -36.27
C PRO A 373 10.00 17.00 -34.79
N PHE A 374 10.43 18.11 -34.19
CA PHE A 374 10.76 18.22 -32.76
C PHE A 374 9.66 17.66 -31.85
N ILE A 375 8.40 17.91 -32.21
CA ILE A 375 7.22 17.43 -31.45
C ILE A 375 7.19 15.90 -31.39
N GLN A 376 7.38 15.20 -32.53
CA GLN A 376 7.36 13.72 -32.51
C GLN A 376 8.49 13.12 -31.70
N ARG A 377 9.67 13.77 -31.68
CA ARG A 377 10.82 13.31 -30.90
C ARG A 377 10.63 13.48 -29.41
N ASN A 378 9.85 14.47 -28.96
CA ASN A 378 9.65 14.83 -27.57
C ASN A 378 8.20 14.62 -27.08
N LEU A 379 7.35 13.96 -27.88
CA LEU A 379 5.92 13.80 -27.58
C LEU A 379 5.67 13.19 -26.17
N ALA A 380 6.42 12.15 -25.81
CA ALA A 380 6.28 11.52 -24.49
C ALA A 380 6.64 12.49 -23.34
N ILE A 381 7.64 13.35 -23.54
CA ILE A 381 8.03 14.38 -22.55
C ILE A 381 6.93 15.44 -22.44
N ILE A 382 6.39 15.89 -23.56
CA ILE A 382 5.30 16.89 -23.60
C ILE A 382 4.06 16.33 -22.87
N ILE A 383 3.68 15.09 -23.15
CA ILE A 383 2.55 14.43 -22.46
C ILE A 383 2.85 14.26 -20.96
N SER A 384 4.10 13.94 -20.58
CA SER A 384 4.50 13.82 -19.17
C SER A 384 4.38 15.16 -18.43
N LEU A 385 4.81 16.27 -19.05
CA LEU A 385 4.63 17.63 -18.51
C LEU A 385 3.16 18.00 -18.41
N ALA A 386 2.36 17.70 -19.42
CA ALA A 386 0.91 17.94 -19.39
C ALA A 386 0.24 17.15 -18.27
N PHE A 387 0.64 15.88 -18.04
CA PHE A 387 0.15 15.07 -16.93
C PHE A 387 0.49 15.71 -15.58
N ILE A 388 1.74 16.10 -15.35
CA ILE A 388 2.17 16.77 -14.12
C ILE A 388 1.39 18.07 -13.91
N LEU A 389 1.23 18.88 -14.96
CA LEU A 389 0.44 20.11 -14.91
C LEU A 389 -1.02 19.82 -14.52
N THR A 390 -1.64 18.79 -15.10
CA THR A 390 -3.01 18.39 -14.76
C THR A 390 -3.12 17.98 -13.30
N VAL A 391 -2.16 17.20 -12.78
CA VAL A 391 -2.13 16.81 -11.37
C VAL A 391 -2.00 18.05 -10.47
N THR A 392 -1.13 19.00 -10.81
CA THR A 392 -0.96 20.23 -10.01
C THR A 392 -2.18 21.15 -10.08
N LEU A 393 -2.87 21.21 -11.20
CA LEU A 393 -4.13 21.96 -11.32
C LEU A 393 -5.24 21.32 -10.48
N TRP A 394 -5.30 19.98 -10.44
CA TRP A 394 -6.38 19.28 -9.74
C TRP A 394 -6.16 19.17 -8.22
N TYR A 395 -4.91 19.01 -7.79
CA TYR A 395 -4.54 18.74 -6.40
C TYR A 395 -3.64 19.84 -5.80
N GLY A 396 -3.52 21.01 -6.43
CA GLY A 396 -2.61 22.07 -6.04
C GLY A 396 -2.76 22.50 -4.59
N ASP A 397 -3.98 22.50 -4.04
CA ASP A 397 -4.22 22.83 -2.62
C ASP A 397 -3.59 21.79 -1.69
N SER A 398 -3.93 20.50 -1.89
CA SER A 398 -3.37 19.42 -1.07
C SER A 398 -1.84 19.39 -1.13
N ILE A 399 -1.28 19.60 -2.34
CA ILE A 399 0.16 19.64 -2.55
C ILE A 399 0.79 20.82 -1.80
N THR A 400 0.20 22.02 -1.94
CA THR A 400 0.72 23.25 -1.31
C THR A 400 0.62 23.16 0.21
N ASP A 401 -0.52 22.74 0.74
CA ASP A 401 -0.75 22.67 2.18
C ASP A 401 0.23 21.68 2.84
N LYS A 402 0.41 20.49 2.27
CA LYS A 402 1.38 19.50 2.76
C LYS A 402 2.82 20.01 2.66
N ALA A 403 3.19 20.63 1.54
CA ALA A 403 4.53 21.17 1.35
C ALA A 403 4.83 22.29 2.38
N MET A 404 3.85 23.15 2.68
CA MET A 404 3.99 24.20 3.71
C MET A 404 4.14 23.59 5.11
N ILE A 405 3.36 22.57 5.45
CA ILE A 405 3.49 21.85 6.73
C ILE A 405 4.87 21.21 6.84
N GLN A 406 5.34 20.54 5.80
CA GLN A 406 6.68 19.96 5.79
C GLN A 406 7.78 21.02 5.94
N ALA A 407 7.67 22.14 5.23
CA ALA A 407 8.63 23.23 5.36
C ALA A 407 8.68 23.79 6.79
N ARG A 408 7.51 23.97 7.43
CA ARG A 408 7.41 24.39 8.83
C ARG A 408 8.05 23.37 9.77
N ASN A 409 7.70 22.10 9.63
CA ASN A 409 8.21 21.03 10.48
C ASN A 409 9.72 20.85 10.31
N ALA A 410 10.24 20.95 9.08
CA ALA A 410 11.66 20.96 8.81
C ALA A 410 12.39 22.12 9.51
N ALA A 411 11.83 23.34 9.46
CA ALA A 411 12.39 24.51 10.13
C ALA A 411 12.41 24.36 11.67
N GLN A 412 11.49 23.56 12.23
CA GLN A 412 11.41 23.24 13.65
C GLN A 412 12.23 22.00 14.05
N GLY A 413 12.90 21.33 13.10
CA GLY A 413 13.64 20.09 13.34
C GLY A 413 12.73 18.89 13.65
N GLN A 414 11.45 18.95 13.31
CA GLN A 414 10.47 17.91 13.58
C GLN A 414 10.46 16.88 12.44
N PHE A 415 11.30 15.87 12.53
CA PHE A 415 11.31 14.73 11.60
C PHE A 415 10.29 13.64 11.99
N ILE A 416 10.00 13.52 13.28
CA ILE A 416 8.98 12.62 13.82
C ILE A 416 7.87 13.49 14.40
N TYR A 417 6.65 13.29 13.94
CA TYR A 417 5.52 14.03 14.49
C TYR A 417 5.16 13.44 15.86
N PRO A 418 5.01 14.26 16.90
CA PRO A 418 4.59 13.76 18.20
C PRO A 418 3.20 13.10 18.09
N SER A 419 2.98 12.07 18.90
CA SER A 419 1.66 11.45 19.01
C SER A 419 0.60 12.49 19.40
N ALA A 420 -0.59 12.38 18.78
CA ALA A 420 -1.75 13.17 19.19
C ALA A 420 -2.20 12.83 20.62
N VAL A 421 -1.83 11.63 21.11
CA VAL A 421 -2.15 11.16 22.48
C VAL A 421 -0.87 11.19 23.30
N PRO A 422 -0.76 12.10 24.29
CA PRO A 422 0.39 12.17 25.16
C PRO A 422 0.56 10.87 25.97
N GLN A 423 1.76 10.30 25.99
CA GLN A 423 2.07 9.11 26.78
C GLN A 423 1.72 9.32 28.26
N GLN A 424 1.92 10.52 28.80
CA GLN A 424 1.62 10.83 30.20
C GLN A 424 0.12 10.67 30.52
N ASP A 425 -0.77 11.01 29.59
CA ASP A 425 -2.21 10.83 29.81
C ASP A 425 -2.59 9.36 29.87
N MET A 426 -1.95 8.51 29.04
CA MET A 426 -2.13 7.05 29.11
C MET A 426 -1.64 6.49 30.46
N LEU A 427 -0.47 6.94 30.91
CA LEU A 427 0.10 6.51 32.20
C LEU A 427 -0.77 6.96 33.39
N ASN A 428 -1.34 8.17 33.34
CA ASN A 428 -2.26 8.66 34.36
C ASN A 428 -3.55 7.83 34.38
N THR A 429 -4.14 7.54 33.23
CA THR A 429 -5.32 6.66 33.13
C THR A 429 -5.03 5.27 33.69
N LEU A 430 -3.88 4.69 33.34
CA LEU A 430 -3.45 3.38 33.86
C LEU A 430 -3.24 3.38 35.36
N ALA A 431 -2.74 4.47 35.95
CA ALA A 431 -2.61 4.59 37.41
C ALA A 431 -3.99 4.55 38.10
N GLU A 432 -4.98 5.28 37.56
CA GLU A 432 -6.35 5.26 38.06
C GLU A 432 -7.02 3.88 37.89
N VAL A 433 -6.78 3.21 36.74
CA VAL A 433 -7.26 1.81 36.54
C VAL A 433 -6.65 0.88 37.57
N LYS A 434 -5.35 0.95 37.84
CA LYS A 434 -4.66 0.11 38.83
C LYS A 434 -5.17 0.35 40.26
N GLU A 435 -5.52 1.58 40.59
CA GLU A 435 -6.14 1.89 41.91
C GLU A 435 -7.46 1.15 42.09
N ILE A 436 -8.30 1.07 41.02
CA ILE A 436 -9.60 0.39 41.09
C ILE A 436 -9.44 -1.13 41.05
N THR A 437 -8.57 -1.63 40.20
CA THR A 437 -8.42 -3.08 39.94
C THR A 437 -7.49 -3.79 40.93
N GLY A 438 -6.76 -3.04 41.79
CA GLY A 438 -5.77 -3.61 42.69
C GLY A 438 -4.64 -4.35 41.98
N ASN A 439 -4.20 -3.85 40.83
CA ASN A 439 -3.23 -4.50 39.95
C ASN A 439 -3.67 -5.86 39.36
N ASN A 440 -4.98 -6.12 39.31
CA ASN A 440 -5.49 -7.33 38.66
C ASN A 440 -5.07 -7.36 37.18
N PRO A 441 -4.48 -8.44 36.68
CA PRO A 441 -4.09 -8.55 35.27
C PRO A 441 -5.29 -8.74 34.33
N LYS A 442 -6.49 -9.04 34.86
CA LYS A 442 -7.71 -9.24 34.08
C LYS A 442 -8.38 -7.90 33.79
N VAL A 443 -7.82 -7.14 32.88
CA VAL A 443 -8.35 -5.86 32.42
C VAL A 443 -8.50 -5.94 30.89
N TYR A 444 -9.60 -5.39 30.37
CA TYR A 444 -9.86 -5.30 28.94
C TYR A 444 -10.27 -3.89 28.58
N PHE A 445 -9.50 -3.25 27.69
CA PHE A 445 -9.73 -1.89 27.24
C PHE A 445 -10.61 -1.86 26.00
N ILE A 446 -11.50 -0.88 25.90
CA ILE A 446 -12.46 -0.68 24.82
C ILE A 446 -12.43 0.80 24.42
N GLY A 447 -11.83 1.13 23.28
CA GLY A 447 -11.75 2.51 22.78
C GLY A 447 -10.67 2.70 21.74
N ASP A 448 -10.52 3.93 21.27
CA ASP A 448 -9.55 4.30 20.22
C ASP A 448 -8.09 4.05 20.63
N ASN A 449 -7.80 4.07 21.91
CA ASN A 449 -6.47 3.93 22.50
C ASN A 449 -6.27 2.60 23.22
N ASP A 450 -7.11 1.59 23.00
CA ASP A 450 -7.06 0.28 23.66
C ASP A 450 -5.66 -0.35 23.57
N PHE A 451 -5.07 -0.36 22.37
CA PHE A 451 -3.74 -0.88 22.15
C PHE A 451 -2.67 -0.15 23.00
N LEU A 452 -2.73 1.19 23.11
CA LEU A 452 -1.74 1.96 23.87
C LEU A 452 -1.85 1.67 25.36
N LEU A 453 -3.09 1.54 25.88
CA LEU A 453 -3.34 1.19 27.26
C LEU A 453 -2.85 -0.22 27.60
N ASP A 454 -3.08 -1.19 26.71
CA ASP A 454 -2.53 -2.54 26.85
C ASP A 454 -0.99 -2.51 26.86
N TYR A 455 -0.38 -1.82 25.88
CA TYR A 455 1.07 -1.75 25.74
C TYR A 455 1.76 -1.10 26.94
N TYR A 456 1.35 0.11 27.33
CA TYR A 456 1.96 0.83 28.46
C TYR A 456 1.57 0.23 29.81
N GLY A 457 0.42 -0.40 29.90
CA GLY A 457 -0.04 -1.10 31.11
C GLY A 457 0.61 -2.45 31.33
N GLY A 458 1.22 -3.02 30.29
CA GLY A 458 1.78 -4.38 30.29
C GLY A 458 0.70 -5.46 30.30
N TYR A 459 -0.53 -5.14 29.85
CA TYR A 459 -1.62 -6.10 29.76
C TYR A 459 -1.51 -6.92 28.48
N ALA A 460 -1.89 -8.20 28.56
CA ALA A 460 -1.99 -9.05 27.37
C ALA A 460 -3.39 -8.87 26.76
N PRO A 461 -3.51 -8.35 25.52
CA PRO A 461 -4.81 -8.25 24.86
C PRO A 461 -5.47 -9.63 24.74
N VAL A 462 -6.76 -9.73 25.05
CA VAL A 462 -7.53 -10.96 24.98
C VAL A 462 -8.53 -10.95 23.82
N GLY A 463 -9.00 -12.13 23.41
CA GLY A 463 -9.94 -12.28 22.30
C GLY A 463 -9.25 -12.46 20.95
N TYR A 464 -9.98 -12.99 19.97
CA TYR A 464 -9.45 -13.21 18.62
C TYR A 464 -9.23 -11.89 17.86
N TYR A 465 -10.18 -10.97 17.98
CA TYR A 465 -10.14 -9.67 17.33
C TYR A 465 -9.50 -8.62 18.23
N SER A 466 -8.43 -8.01 17.78
CA SER A 466 -7.71 -6.91 18.43
C SER A 466 -7.09 -6.04 17.32
N PRO A 467 -7.25 -4.72 17.34
CA PRO A 467 -7.93 -3.89 18.35
C PRO A 467 -9.44 -4.10 18.38
N VAL A 468 -10.12 -3.43 19.34
CA VAL A 468 -11.59 -3.55 19.51
C VAL A 468 -12.36 -3.28 18.21
N TYR A 469 -11.91 -2.33 17.41
CA TYR A 469 -12.53 -2.01 16.11
C TYR A 469 -12.38 -3.10 15.03
N ALA A 470 -11.59 -4.15 15.28
CA ALA A 470 -11.53 -5.31 14.40
C ALA A 470 -12.77 -6.21 14.51
N TRP A 471 -13.60 -6.02 15.55
CA TRP A 471 -14.86 -6.74 15.70
C TRP A 471 -15.89 -6.30 14.65
N ILE A 472 -16.35 -7.26 13.88
CA ILE A 472 -17.29 -7.03 12.76
C ILE A 472 -18.73 -7.25 13.22
N SER A 473 -18.97 -8.26 14.07
CA SER A 473 -20.28 -8.62 14.60
C SER A 473 -20.47 -8.06 16.01
N LYS A 474 -21.45 -7.13 16.16
CA LYS A 474 -21.81 -6.61 17.48
C LYS A 474 -22.29 -7.73 18.41
N HIS A 475 -23.07 -8.68 17.91
CA HIS A 475 -23.59 -9.79 18.70
C HIS A 475 -22.45 -10.66 19.27
N GLU A 476 -21.47 -11.02 18.46
CA GLU A 476 -20.30 -11.79 18.90
C GLU A 476 -19.46 -10.99 19.90
N PHE A 477 -19.30 -9.68 19.67
CA PHE A 477 -18.59 -8.80 20.58
C PHE A 477 -19.29 -8.72 21.94
N ASP A 478 -20.60 -8.50 21.97
CA ASP A 478 -21.38 -8.45 23.21
C ASP A 478 -21.30 -9.77 24.00
N LYS A 479 -21.39 -10.91 23.30
CA LYS A 479 -21.22 -12.23 23.89
C LYS A 479 -19.82 -12.43 24.47
N PHE A 480 -18.80 -11.98 23.76
CA PHE A 480 -17.42 -12.03 24.20
C PHE A 480 -17.22 -11.20 25.49
N LEU A 481 -17.71 -9.96 25.51
CA LEU A 481 -17.60 -9.07 26.67
C LEU A 481 -18.33 -9.63 27.89
N GLN A 482 -19.54 -10.19 27.68
CA GLN A 482 -20.27 -10.86 28.77
C GLN A 482 -19.45 -12.02 29.34
N GLY A 483 -18.82 -12.83 28.52
CA GLY A 483 -17.92 -13.90 28.93
C GLY A 483 -16.70 -13.40 29.71
N LEU A 484 -16.12 -12.26 29.36
CA LEU A 484 -15.02 -11.66 30.12
C LEU A 484 -15.46 -11.21 31.51
N VAL A 485 -16.62 -10.56 31.61
CA VAL A 485 -17.18 -10.14 32.93
C VAL A 485 -17.45 -11.35 33.82
N GLU A 486 -17.97 -12.44 33.26
CA GLU A 486 -18.20 -13.69 34.00
C GLU A 486 -16.89 -14.34 34.48
N GLN A 487 -15.79 -14.16 33.73
CA GLN A 487 -14.44 -14.61 34.11
C GLN A 487 -13.73 -13.66 35.08
N GLY A 488 -14.39 -12.57 35.51
CA GLY A 488 -13.85 -11.60 36.46
C GLY A 488 -12.93 -10.55 35.87
N TYR A 489 -13.10 -10.24 34.59
CA TYR A 489 -12.40 -9.12 33.96
C TYR A 489 -13.05 -7.78 34.33
N TYR A 490 -12.20 -6.77 34.48
CA TYR A 490 -12.59 -5.36 34.47
C TYR A 490 -12.65 -4.86 33.04
N LEU A 491 -13.77 -4.25 32.67
CA LEU A 491 -13.91 -3.59 31.38
C LEU A 491 -13.61 -2.09 31.54
N VAL A 492 -12.66 -1.57 30.81
CA VAL A 492 -12.31 -0.14 30.79
C VAL A 492 -12.80 0.43 29.48
N VAL A 493 -13.94 1.10 29.49
CA VAL A 493 -14.67 1.54 28.31
C VAL A 493 -14.52 3.05 28.13
N ASP A 494 -14.13 3.48 26.93
CA ASP A 494 -14.14 4.90 26.55
C ASP A 494 -15.53 5.49 26.75
N ASN A 495 -15.62 6.69 27.35
CA ASN A 495 -16.89 7.34 27.67
C ASN A 495 -17.77 7.56 26.42
N GLY A 496 -17.19 7.75 25.25
CA GLY A 496 -17.90 7.85 23.99
C GLY A 496 -18.64 6.56 23.60
N LEU A 497 -18.11 5.40 24.00
CA LEU A 497 -18.62 4.07 23.65
C LEU A 497 -19.53 3.45 24.73
N THR A 498 -19.65 4.05 25.90
CA THR A 498 -20.40 3.48 27.03
C THR A 498 -21.86 3.17 26.69
N LYS A 499 -22.53 4.06 25.92
CA LYS A 499 -23.92 3.87 25.48
C LYS A 499 -24.11 2.72 24.51
N GLU A 500 -23.08 2.35 23.77
CA GLU A 500 -23.11 1.27 22.79
C GLU A 500 -22.75 -0.08 23.41
N VAL A 501 -21.86 -0.08 24.39
CA VAL A 501 -21.26 -1.29 24.99
C VAL A 501 -22.04 -1.77 26.19
N LEU A 502 -22.32 -0.89 27.15
CA LEU A 502 -22.85 -1.29 28.44
C LEU A 502 -24.27 -1.88 28.46
N PRO A 503 -25.23 -1.44 27.60
CA PRO A 503 -26.60 -1.97 27.65
C PRO A 503 -26.71 -3.47 27.38
N SER A 504 -25.71 -4.06 26.73
CA SER A 504 -25.69 -5.48 26.36
C SER A 504 -24.98 -6.37 27.39
N ILE A 505 -24.40 -5.79 28.47
CA ILE A 505 -23.57 -6.50 29.42
C ILE A 505 -24.13 -6.39 30.84
N ARG A 506 -24.16 -7.50 31.60
CA ARG A 506 -24.57 -7.53 33.00
C ARG A 506 -23.41 -7.16 33.91
N ILE A 507 -23.35 -5.89 34.30
CA ILE A 507 -22.38 -5.35 35.27
C ILE A 507 -23.08 -5.03 36.59
N SER A 508 -22.38 -5.20 37.71
CA SER A 508 -22.90 -4.87 39.05
C SER A 508 -22.31 -3.60 39.61
N ASN A 509 -21.07 -3.30 39.24
CA ASN A 509 -20.30 -2.18 39.76
C ASN A 509 -19.64 -1.39 38.63
N TYR A 510 -19.50 -0.07 38.80
CA TYR A 510 -18.75 0.77 37.89
C TYR A 510 -18.20 2.02 38.57
N ARG A 511 -17.12 2.57 38.02
CA ARG A 511 -16.52 3.85 38.44
C ARG A 511 -16.01 4.62 37.23
N TYR A 512 -16.33 5.90 37.19
CA TYR A 512 -15.79 6.81 36.17
C TYR A 512 -14.39 7.27 36.56
N ILE A 513 -13.51 7.29 35.56
CA ILE A 513 -12.16 7.84 35.62
C ILE A 513 -11.95 8.80 34.41
N ARG A 514 -10.75 9.33 34.20
CA ARG A 514 -10.43 10.24 33.07
C ARG A 514 -10.83 9.66 31.72
N GLY A 515 -11.92 10.16 31.13
CA GLY A 515 -12.35 9.74 29.78
C GLY A 515 -12.83 8.30 29.65
N TYR A 516 -12.84 7.50 30.73
CA TYR A 516 -13.22 6.10 30.72
C TYR A 516 -14.17 5.74 31.87
N LEU A 517 -14.88 4.64 31.68
CA LEU A 517 -15.65 3.98 32.72
C LEU A 517 -15.05 2.60 32.97
N VAL A 518 -14.74 2.30 34.23
CA VAL A 518 -14.31 0.96 34.67
C VAL A 518 -15.54 0.24 35.19
N ALA A 519 -15.87 -0.94 34.62
CA ALA A 519 -17.03 -1.74 34.95
C ALA A 519 -16.63 -3.18 35.32
N TRP A 520 -17.29 -3.77 36.31
CA TRP A 520 -17.03 -5.15 36.74
C TRP A 520 -18.27 -5.80 37.38
N LYS A 521 -18.19 -7.10 37.60
CA LYS A 521 -19.25 -7.89 38.23
C LYS A 521 -19.36 -7.64 39.74
#